data_23e2f754ea0d47f1356dd690eaa5534f
#
_entry.id   23e2f754ea0d47f1356dd690eaa5534f
#
_cell.length_a   1.000
_cell.length_b   1.000
_cell.length_c   1.000
_cell.angle_alpha   90.00
_cell.angle_beta   90.00
_cell.angle_gamma   90.00
#
_symmetry.space_group_name_H-M   'P 1'
#
loop_
_entity.id
_entity.type
_entity.pdbx_description
1 polymer ?
#
loop_
_entity_poly.entity_id
_entity_poly.type
_entity_poly.pdbx_seq_one_letter_code
_entity_poly.pdbx_strand_id
1 'polypeptide(L)'
;MLSIGSYTDNDTTYIAAKILPRAKAQRTQFHLALLLDTSGSMDGDRIKALQRTLHLLVDALVDKDCLTIISYSSEAAVLANGKVLSSGTRSELHTIIDDLRADGGTNMEAAIVALRDLTLSVDSVFILTDGHVNQGITGGSGLKTLLNRSVSAGTPVNTLGFGSDHNSHMLRDMAMRSCGTYTYADKDELLPAIIGDIVGGLQSTVGKQGKLTIPEGWTCKEIGLIEDGYYNTGTLIADKPQWVVLSAPAGTAIPSLTFTWLDGHVPHMISYTTSVVSAMDVAAQRDRCTVAKAFVEASDAVEQRNIRVARMVLQDVKAELDKSIAKNATFVVQLYAQIDQMLEELQRATPAAVSSRMASGAAVLGNQRGIMSGGGDPRAFSSPLQIDTQTRMTTRYTQEVEDVEMV
;
A
#
# COMPACT_ATOMS: atom_id res chain seq x y z
N MET A 1 -8.00 20.02 -2.92
CA MET A 1 -8.58 20.59 -4.17
C MET A 1 -8.97 19.44 -5.09
N LEU A 2 -10.15 19.48 -5.72
CA LEU A 2 -10.60 18.49 -6.71
C LEU A 2 -10.52 19.14 -8.10
N SER A 3 -9.84 18.49 -9.03
CA SER A 3 -9.72 18.90 -10.43
C SER A 3 -10.12 17.75 -11.34
N ILE A 4 -10.73 18.04 -12.49
CA ILE A 4 -11.20 17.02 -13.42
C ILE A 4 -10.65 17.31 -14.81
N GLY A 5 -10.38 16.27 -15.58
CA GLY A 5 -10.14 16.33 -17.01
C GLY A 5 -10.85 15.19 -17.71
N SER A 6 -11.06 15.33 -19.01
CA SER A 6 -11.65 14.30 -19.83
C SER A 6 -10.85 14.05 -21.11
N TYR A 7 -10.96 12.85 -21.62
CA TYR A 7 -10.37 12.40 -22.89
C TYR A 7 -11.27 11.34 -23.51
N THR A 8 -11.55 11.45 -24.79
CA THR A 8 -12.32 10.44 -25.54
C THR A 8 -11.40 9.68 -26.47
N ASP A 9 -11.42 8.36 -26.38
CA ASP A 9 -10.69 7.43 -27.20
C ASP A 9 -11.70 6.48 -27.86
N ASN A 10 -11.82 6.57 -29.18
CA ASN A 10 -12.83 5.83 -29.95
C ASN A 10 -14.24 6.01 -29.36
N ASP A 11 -14.86 4.93 -28.90
CA ASP A 11 -16.22 4.89 -28.38
C ASP A 11 -16.33 5.10 -26.87
N THR A 12 -15.22 5.48 -26.21
CA THR A 12 -15.18 5.61 -24.74
C THR A 12 -14.66 6.98 -24.31
N THR A 13 -15.42 7.64 -23.46
CA THR A 13 -14.97 8.85 -22.74
C THR A 13 -14.43 8.47 -21.38
N TYR A 14 -13.22 8.95 -21.06
CA TYR A 14 -12.59 8.82 -19.77
C TYR A 14 -12.59 10.15 -19.04
N ILE A 15 -12.77 10.10 -17.71
CA ILE A 15 -12.56 11.22 -16.79
C ILE A 15 -11.48 10.81 -15.80
N ALA A 16 -10.53 11.70 -15.53
CA ALA A 16 -9.65 11.59 -14.38
C ALA A 16 -9.95 12.70 -13.38
N ALA A 17 -10.33 12.29 -12.17
CA ALA A 17 -10.47 13.17 -11.03
C ALA A 17 -9.16 13.20 -10.26
N LYS A 18 -8.55 14.38 -10.10
CA LYS A 18 -7.34 14.62 -9.30
C LYS A 18 -7.71 15.24 -7.98
N ILE A 19 -7.52 14.52 -6.90
CA ILE A 19 -7.68 15.02 -5.54
C ILE A 19 -6.27 15.41 -5.04
N LEU A 20 -6.05 16.70 -4.74
CA LEU A 20 -4.79 17.20 -4.20
C LEU A 20 -5.04 17.77 -2.80
N PRO A 21 -4.79 17.01 -1.73
CA PRO A 21 -4.90 17.48 -0.37
C PRO A 21 -3.78 18.50 -0.08
N ARG A 22 -4.11 19.55 0.68
CA ARG A 22 -3.12 20.54 1.11
C ARG A 22 -2.61 20.21 2.50
N ALA A 23 -1.34 20.53 2.77
CA ALA A 23 -0.77 20.41 4.10
C ALA A 23 -1.56 21.26 5.12
N LYS A 24 -1.66 20.76 6.34
CA LYS A 24 -2.23 21.47 7.49
C LYS A 24 -1.15 22.17 8.28
N ALA A 25 -1.53 23.25 8.96
CA ALA A 25 -0.64 23.97 9.85
C ALA A 25 -0.18 23.14 11.06
N GLN A 26 -1.02 22.21 11.51
CA GLN A 26 -0.71 21.32 12.63
C GLN A 26 -0.90 19.87 12.20
N ARG A 27 0.08 19.03 12.54
CA ARG A 27 0.03 17.58 12.35
C ARG A 27 -0.94 16.93 13.34
N THR A 28 -1.72 15.99 12.88
CA THR A 28 -2.55 15.14 13.74
C THR A 28 -1.69 14.00 14.31
N GLN A 29 -1.86 13.71 15.59
CA GLN A 29 -1.32 12.49 16.21
C GLN A 29 -1.99 11.26 15.61
N PHE A 30 -1.28 10.16 15.57
CA PHE A 30 -1.85 8.90 15.07
C PHE A 30 -1.51 7.72 15.98
N HIS A 31 -2.29 6.66 15.83
CA HIS A 31 -2.07 5.38 16.47
C HIS A 31 -1.78 4.31 15.41
N LEU A 32 -0.55 3.79 15.41
CA LEU A 32 -0.12 2.70 14.54
C LEU A 32 -0.15 1.37 15.31
N ALA A 33 -0.80 0.35 14.74
CA ALA A 33 -0.72 -1.02 15.22
C ALA A 33 0.17 -1.86 14.31
N LEU A 34 1.14 -2.54 14.89
CA LEU A 34 2.05 -3.47 14.22
C LEU A 34 1.68 -4.91 14.61
N LEU A 35 1.43 -5.76 13.62
CA LEU A 35 1.26 -7.20 13.78
C LEU A 35 2.49 -7.86 13.14
N LEU A 36 3.37 -8.39 13.98
CA LEU A 36 4.70 -8.84 13.61
C LEU A 36 4.77 -10.36 13.63
N ASP A 37 5.02 -10.94 12.49
CA ASP A 37 5.33 -12.36 12.38
C ASP A 37 6.65 -12.65 13.08
N THR A 38 6.62 -13.53 14.05
CA THR A 38 7.76 -14.07 14.79
C THR A 38 7.80 -15.60 14.71
N SER A 39 7.24 -16.17 13.63
CA SER A 39 7.31 -17.61 13.36
C SER A 39 8.74 -18.09 13.11
N GLY A 40 8.97 -19.39 13.15
CA GLY A 40 10.30 -19.98 13.01
C GLY A 40 11.01 -19.64 11.70
N SER A 41 10.29 -19.29 10.64
CA SER A 41 10.88 -18.83 9.37
C SER A 41 11.59 -17.47 9.49
N MET A 42 11.22 -16.66 10.48
CA MET A 42 11.83 -15.36 10.76
C MET A 42 13.19 -15.49 11.49
N ASP A 43 13.63 -16.69 11.88
CA ASP A 43 14.89 -16.86 12.62
C ASP A 43 16.13 -16.41 11.83
N GLY A 44 17.18 -16.04 12.56
CA GLY A 44 18.46 -15.60 12.01
C GLY A 44 18.46 -14.11 11.58
N ASP A 45 18.83 -13.84 10.33
CA ASP A 45 19.04 -12.46 9.87
C ASP A 45 17.72 -11.71 9.68
N ARG A 46 16.61 -12.40 9.38
CA ARG A 46 15.31 -11.78 9.19
C ARG A 46 14.79 -11.11 10.45
N ILE A 47 14.80 -11.81 11.59
CA ILE A 47 14.35 -11.19 12.86
C ILE A 47 15.26 -10.03 13.27
N LYS A 48 16.57 -10.10 13.01
CA LYS A 48 17.50 -9.00 13.26
C LYS A 48 17.23 -7.80 12.36
N ALA A 49 16.94 -8.02 11.07
CA ALA A 49 16.57 -6.95 10.15
C ALA A 49 15.27 -6.28 10.57
N LEU A 50 14.28 -7.06 11.03
CA LEU A 50 13.05 -6.56 11.61
C LEU A 50 13.33 -5.71 12.86
N GLN A 51 14.11 -6.21 13.81
CA GLN A 51 14.47 -5.47 15.03
C GLN A 51 15.13 -4.14 14.71
N ARG A 52 16.16 -4.10 13.85
CA ARG A 52 16.82 -2.86 13.41
C ARG A 52 15.81 -1.88 12.80
N THR A 53 14.94 -2.37 11.94
CA THR A 53 13.94 -1.51 11.29
C THR A 53 12.91 -0.97 12.27
N LEU A 54 12.51 -1.76 13.27
CA LEU A 54 11.60 -1.31 14.34
C LEU A 54 12.23 -0.27 15.25
N HIS A 55 13.52 -0.36 15.54
CA HIS A 55 14.25 0.68 16.27
C HIS A 55 14.19 2.01 15.50
N LEU A 56 14.47 1.99 14.19
CA LEU A 56 14.37 3.18 13.35
C LEU A 56 12.94 3.73 13.29
N LEU A 57 11.92 2.85 13.28
CA LEU A 57 10.52 3.26 13.33
C LEU A 57 10.22 4.01 14.63
N VAL A 58 10.59 3.46 15.79
CA VAL A 58 10.37 4.08 17.11
C VAL A 58 11.04 5.44 17.20
N ASP A 59 12.24 5.57 16.63
CA ASP A 59 12.97 6.84 16.59
C ASP A 59 12.36 7.88 15.62
N ALA A 60 11.76 7.43 14.52
CA ALA A 60 11.13 8.29 13.53
C ALA A 60 9.75 8.82 13.97
N LEU A 61 9.07 8.13 14.89
CA LEU A 61 7.82 8.59 15.48
C LEU A 61 8.09 9.80 16.36
N VAL A 62 7.13 10.73 16.46
CA VAL A 62 7.26 11.90 17.33
C VAL A 62 6.48 11.71 18.62
N ASP A 63 6.79 12.52 19.64
CA ASP A 63 6.08 12.49 20.90
C ASP A 63 4.57 12.68 20.72
N LYS A 64 3.80 11.92 21.50
CA LYS A 64 2.34 11.79 21.46
C LYS A 64 1.80 10.89 20.35
N ASP A 65 2.59 10.45 19.35
CA ASP A 65 2.16 9.32 18.54
C ASP A 65 1.97 8.08 19.41
N CYS A 66 1.13 7.17 18.97
CA CYS A 66 0.75 6.00 19.74
C CYS A 66 1.14 4.74 18.98
N LEU A 67 1.70 3.75 19.68
CA LEU A 67 2.14 2.49 19.10
C LEU A 67 1.54 1.31 19.87
N THR A 68 0.99 0.36 19.11
CA THR A 68 0.64 -0.98 19.57
C THR A 68 1.52 -1.98 18.85
N ILE A 69 2.12 -2.93 19.58
CA ILE A 69 2.93 -4.02 19.01
C ILE A 69 2.32 -5.34 19.45
N ILE A 70 1.97 -6.17 18.49
CA ILE A 70 1.49 -7.54 18.68
C ILE A 70 2.44 -8.45 17.90
N SER A 71 3.17 -9.32 18.57
CA SER A 71 3.90 -10.41 17.91
C SER A 71 2.99 -11.62 17.77
N TYR A 72 3.21 -12.42 16.73
CA TYR A 72 2.50 -13.68 16.56
C TYR A 72 3.40 -14.77 15.94
N SER A 73 3.22 -15.97 16.47
CA SER A 73 3.76 -17.21 15.95
C SER A 73 2.63 -18.26 15.98
N SER A 74 2.71 -19.31 16.77
CA SER A 74 1.58 -20.22 17.05
C SER A 74 0.48 -19.53 17.86
N GLU A 75 0.86 -18.60 18.71
CA GLU A 75 -0.01 -17.73 19.54
C GLU A 75 0.34 -16.25 19.28
N ALA A 76 -0.46 -15.34 19.80
CA ALA A 76 -0.19 -13.92 19.74
C ALA A 76 0.11 -13.36 21.14
N ALA A 77 1.06 -12.42 21.21
CA ALA A 77 1.40 -11.70 22.41
C ALA A 77 1.31 -10.19 22.19
N VAL A 78 0.58 -9.47 23.06
CA VAL A 78 0.52 -8.01 23.04
C VAL A 78 1.73 -7.47 23.80
N LEU A 79 2.73 -7.00 23.08
CA LEU A 79 4.00 -6.51 23.63
C LEU A 79 3.90 -5.04 24.06
N ALA A 80 3.15 -4.24 23.31
CA ALA A 80 2.86 -2.85 23.64
C ALA A 80 1.40 -2.55 23.30
N ASN A 81 0.67 -1.98 24.25
CA ASN A 81 -0.75 -1.66 24.11
C ASN A 81 -0.96 -0.15 24.16
N GLY A 82 -1.13 0.51 23.00
CA GLY A 82 -1.43 1.92 22.92
C GLY A 82 -0.40 2.80 23.64
N LYS A 83 0.90 2.48 23.52
CA LYS A 83 1.97 3.25 24.17
C LYS A 83 2.13 4.62 23.50
N VAL A 84 1.86 5.68 24.25
CA VAL A 84 2.09 7.05 23.80
C VAL A 84 3.58 7.36 23.87
N LEU A 85 4.16 7.83 22.75
CA LEU A 85 5.60 8.07 22.62
C LEU A 85 6.06 9.25 23.49
N SER A 86 7.12 8.99 24.24
CA SER A 86 7.90 9.92 25.05
C SER A 86 9.31 9.35 25.19
N SER A 87 10.25 10.09 25.77
CA SER A 87 11.61 9.57 26.00
C SER A 87 11.63 8.25 26.79
N GLY A 88 10.83 8.16 27.86
CA GLY A 88 10.76 6.95 28.69
C GLY A 88 10.14 5.75 27.96
N THR A 89 9.02 5.96 27.25
CA THR A 89 8.36 4.88 26.51
C THR A 89 9.16 4.41 25.30
N ARG A 90 10.01 5.25 24.69
CA ARG A 90 10.93 4.83 23.63
C ARG A 90 11.93 3.79 24.14
N SER A 91 12.57 4.04 25.30
CA SER A 91 13.50 3.09 25.89
C SER A 91 12.85 1.75 26.23
N GLU A 92 11.58 1.77 26.71
CA GLU A 92 10.80 0.56 26.94
C GLU A 92 10.54 -0.20 25.61
N LEU A 93 10.15 0.52 24.56
CA LEU A 93 9.90 -0.08 23.23
C LEU A 93 11.16 -0.67 22.62
N HIS A 94 12.31 0.00 22.76
CA HIS A 94 13.58 -0.56 22.31
C HIS A 94 13.92 -1.89 23.01
N THR A 95 13.70 -1.97 24.33
CA THR A 95 13.89 -3.23 25.07
C THR A 95 12.94 -4.33 24.57
N ILE A 96 11.66 -4.01 24.33
CA ILE A 96 10.68 -4.95 23.77
C ILE A 96 11.14 -5.48 22.40
N ILE A 97 11.69 -4.59 21.56
CA ILE A 97 12.18 -4.96 20.23
C ILE A 97 13.41 -5.88 20.33
N ASP A 98 14.35 -5.58 21.22
CA ASP A 98 15.54 -6.41 21.45
C ASP A 98 15.17 -7.83 21.94
N ASP A 99 14.05 -7.97 22.63
CA ASP A 99 13.56 -9.24 23.17
C ASP A 99 12.75 -10.08 22.16
N LEU A 100 12.49 -9.58 20.94
CA LEU A 100 11.80 -10.37 19.90
C LEU A 100 12.62 -11.63 19.56
N ARG A 101 11.93 -12.77 19.52
CA ARG A 101 12.52 -14.06 19.14
C ARG A 101 11.58 -14.75 18.17
N ALA A 102 12.17 -15.51 17.24
CA ALA A 102 11.43 -16.27 16.25
C ALA A 102 11.27 -17.72 16.72
N ASP A 103 10.04 -18.22 16.74
CA ASP A 103 9.71 -19.63 16.99
C ASP A 103 8.31 -20.01 16.48
N GLY A 104 7.99 -21.30 16.49
CA GLY A 104 6.65 -21.81 16.24
C GLY A 104 6.12 -21.66 14.81
N GLY A 105 4.80 -21.71 14.69
CA GLY A 105 4.09 -21.60 13.42
C GLY A 105 3.65 -20.18 13.09
N THR A 106 2.78 -20.03 12.06
CA THR A 106 2.29 -18.73 11.59
C THR A 106 0.76 -18.68 11.73
N ASN A 107 0.28 -18.09 12.83
CA ASN A 107 -1.13 -17.93 13.18
C ASN A 107 -1.56 -16.45 13.13
N MET A 108 -1.81 -15.93 11.95
CA MET A 108 -2.24 -14.54 11.76
C MET A 108 -3.61 -14.26 12.39
N GLU A 109 -4.50 -15.27 12.47
CA GLU A 109 -5.80 -15.15 13.16
C GLU A 109 -5.60 -14.68 14.61
N ALA A 110 -4.67 -15.30 15.33
CA ALA A 110 -4.40 -14.96 16.72
C ALA A 110 -4.02 -13.47 16.88
N ALA A 111 -3.19 -12.93 15.99
CA ALA A 111 -2.82 -11.52 16.00
C ALA A 111 -4.00 -10.58 15.74
N ILE A 112 -4.86 -10.91 14.77
CA ILE A 112 -6.05 -10.10 14.45
C ILE A 112 -7.07 -10.14 15.60
N VAL A 113 -7.24 -11.29 16.22
CA VAL A 113 -8.10 -11.43 17.43
C VAL A 113 -7.54 -10.62 18.59
N ALA A 114 -6.24 -10.71 18.84
CA ALA A 114 -5.59 -9.92 19.88
C ALA A 114 -5.78 -8.41 19.66
N LEU A 115 -5.61 -7.91 18.42
CA LEU A 115 -5.88 -6.51 18.07
C LEU A 115 -7.34 -6.12 18.35
N ARG A 116 -8.30 -6.95 17.94
CA ARG A 116 -9.73 -6.71 18.18
C ARG A 116 -10.06 -6.59 19.67
N ASP A 117 -9.50 -7.49 20.46
CA ASP A 117 -9.82 -7.60 21.88
C ASP A 117 -9.25 -6.43 22.71
N LEU A 118 -8.27 -5.69 22.15
CA LEU A 118 -7.79 -4.44 22.75
C LEU A 118 -8.80 -3.29 22.64
N THR A 119 -9.80 -3.40 21.76
CA THR A 119 -10.85 -2.36 21.54
C THR A 119 -10.30 -0.96 21.28
N LEU A 120 -9.12 -0.87 20.68
CA LEU A 120 -8.43 0.39 20.40
C LEU A 120 -8.88 0.99 19.05
N SER A 121 -8.99 2.32 19.00
CA SER A 121 -9.07 3.02 17.73
C SER A 121 -7.67 3.22 17.18
N VAL A 122 -7.36 2.57 16.07
CA VAL A 122 -6.08 2.70 15.37
C VAL A 122 -6.26 3.43 14.05
N ASP A 123 -5.26 4.22 13.66
CA ASP A 123 -5.27 5.00 12.42
C ASP A 123 -4.71 4.20 11.24
N SER A 124 -3.89 3.20 11.52
CA SER A 124 -3.38 2.25 10.53
C SER A 124 -2.96 0.96 11.21
N VAL A 125 -3.11 -0.14 10.50
CA VAL A 125 -2.54 -1.44 10.87
C VAL A 125 -1.44 -1.79 9.86
N PHE A 126 -0.33 -2.34 10.34
CA PHE A 126 0.73 -2.87 9.52
C PHE A 126 0.98 -4.32 9.90
N ILE A 127 0.76 -5.23 8.93
CA ILE A 127 0.97 -6.67 9.09
C ILE A 127 2.23 -7.05 8.32
N LEU A 128 3.18 -7.68 8.99
CA LEU A 128 4.42 -8.16 8.42
C LEU A 128 4.49 -9.67 8.58
N THR A 129 4.80 -10.39 7.48
CA THR A 129 4.99 -11.84 7.47
C THR A 129 5.98 -12.26 6.40
N ASP A 130 6.74 -13.32 6.65
CA ASP A 130 7.67 -13.94 5.69
C ASP A 130 7.20 -15.32 5.19
N GLY A 131 6.08 -15.81 5.71
CA GLY A 131 5.61 -17.17 5.43
C GLY A 131 4.13 -17.31 5.15
N HIS A 132 3.76 -18.54 4.83
CA HIS A 132 2.37 -18.93 4.70
C HIS A 132 1.72 -19.14 6.06
N VAL A 133 0.51 -18.59 6.23
CA VAL A 133 -0.32 -18.91 7.38
C VAL A 133 -0.59 -20.41 7.41
N ASN A 134 -0.16 -21.08 8.47
CA ASN A 134 -0.25 -22.54 8.62
C ASN A 134 -1.02 -22.99 9.86
N GLN A 135 -1.48 -22.04 10.67
CA GLN A 135 -2.31 -22.28 11.86
C GLN A 135 -3.49 -21.30 11.89
N GLY A 136 -4.56 -21.69 12.60
CA GLY A 136 -5.79 -20.91 12.66
C GLY A 136 -6.51 -20.85 11.31
N ILE A 137 -7.14 -19.73 11.01
CA ILE A 137 -7.76 -19.46 9.70
C ILE A 137 -6.65 -19.31 8.67
N THR A 138 -6.46 -20.29 7.80
CA THR A 138 -5.46 -20.26 6.72
C THR A 138 -5.99 -19.68 5.40
N GLY A 139 -7.31 -19.57 5.27
CA GLY A 139 -7.97 -19.05 4.05
C GLY A 139 -8.05 -17.52 4.05
N GLY A 140 -7.56 -16.88 2.97
CA GLY A 140 -7.53 -15.42 2.85
C GLY A 140 -8.89 -14.75 3.01
N SER A 141 -9.99 -15.37 2.53
CA SER A 141 -11.35 -14.82 2.71
C SER A 141 -11.80 -14.78 4.17
N GLY A 142 -11.42 -15.81 4.96
CA GLY A 142 -11.71 -15.87 6.38
C GLY A 142 -10.95 -14.83 7.19
N LEU A 143 -9.63 -14.72 6.98
CA LEU A 143 -8.78 -13.71 7.61
C LEU A 143 -9.23 -12.30 7.27
N LYS A 144 -9.57 -12.04 6.01
CA LYS A 144 -10.11 -10.75 5.58
C LYS A 144 -11.42 -10.40 6.28
N THR A 145 -12.34 -11.36 6.39
CA THR A 145 -13.62 -11.15 7.10
C THR A 145 -13.39 -10.85 8.57
N LEU A 146 -12.46 -11.56 9.21
CA LEU A 146 -12.07 -11.32 10.59
C LEU A 146 -11.46 -9.92 10.75
N LEU A 147 -10.51 -9.54 9.88
CA LEU A 147 -9.85 -8.24 9.90
C LEU A 147 -10.85 -7.09 9.76
N ASN A 148 -11.79 -7.17 8.82
CA ASN A 148 -12.83 -6.15 8.61
C ASN A 148 -13.75 -5.96 9.83
N ARG A 149 -13.88 -6.98 10.67
CA ARG A 149 -14.64 -6.89 11.93
C ARG A 149 -13.79 -6.44 13.11
N SER A 150 -12.48 -6.47 12.96
CA SER A 150 -11.52 -6.18 14.04
C SER A 150 -11.00 -4.76 14.02
N VAL A 151 -11.10 -4.06 12.88
CA VAL A 151 -10.68 -2.65 12.74
C VAL A 151 -11.85 -1.77 12.32
N SER A 152 -11.78 -0.49 12.64
CA SER A 152 -12.79 0.48 12.23
C SER A 152 -12.87 0.62 10.71
N ALA A 153 -14.07 0.81 10.17
CA ALA A 153 -14.26 1.04 8.75
C ALA A 153 -13.39 2.20 8.24
N GLY A 154 -12.65 1.96 7.16
CA GLY A 154 -11.73 2.95 6.58
C GLY A 154 -10.36 3.05 7.24
N THR A 155 -10.04 2.21 8.23
CA THR A 155 -8.67 2.06 8.73
C THR A 155 -7.82 1.32 7.67
N PRO A 156 -6.76 1.94 7.13
CA PRO A 156 -5.90 1.26 6.18
C PRO A 156 -5.10 0.14 6.86
N VAL A 157 -5.11 -1.03 6.23
CA VAL A 157 -4.27 -2.17 6.63
C VAL A 157 -3.21 -2.33 5.57
N ASN A 158 -1.98 -1.98 5.91
CA ASN A 158 -0.82 -2.20 5.06
C ASN A 158 -0.25 -3.58 5.35
N THR A 159 0.14 -4.30 4.32
CA THR A 159 0.71 -5.63 4.46
C THR A 159 2.08 -5.69 3.79
N LEU A 160 3.03 -6.34 4.43
CA LEU A 160 4.37 -6.57 3.92
C LEU A 160 4.63 -8.07 3.86
N GLY A 161 4.89 -8.55 2.64
CA GLY A 161 5.42 -9.88 2.39
C GLY A 161 6.94 -9.83 2.29
N PHE A 162 7.62 -10.60 3.11
CA PHE A 162 9.07 -10.61 3.23
C PHE A 162 9.66 -11.92 2.72
N GLY A 163 10.59 -11.84 1.74
CA GLY A 163 11.02 -13.04 1.03
C GLY A 163 9.93 -13.62 0.10
N SER A 164 10.20 -14.71 -0.60
CA SER A 164 9.30 -15.28 -1.61
C SER A 164 8.30 -16.32 -1.10
N ASP A 165 8.31 -16.62 0.21
CA ASP A 165 7.58 -17.75 0.79
C ASP A 165 6.34 -17.31 1.59
N HIS A 166 5.55 -16.41 1.02
CA HIS A 166 4.30 -15.92 1.61
C HIS A 166 3.16 -15.92 0.58
N ASN A 167 1.92 -15.79 1.07
CA ASN A 167 0.74 -15.72 0.20
C ASN A 167 0.48 -14.28 -0.26
N SER A 168 1.06 -13.89 -1.40
CA SER A 168 0.95 -12.54 -1.97
C SER A 168 -0.48 -12.13 -2.30
N HIS A 169 -1.33 -13.05 -2.77
CA HIS A 169 -2.74 -12.77 -3.05
C HIS A 169 -3.51 -12.41 -1.79
N MET A 170 -3.34 -13.21 -0.74
CA MET A 170 -4.00 -12.96 0.53
C MET A 170 -3.61 -11.58 1.09
N LEU A 171 -2.32 -11.27 1.13
CA LEU A 171 -1.82 -10.00 1.65
C LEU A 171 -2.29 -8.81 0.81
N ARG A 172 -2.23 -8.91 -0.53
CA ARG A 172 -2.75 -7.91 -1.46
C ARG A 172 -4.25 -7.67 -1.24
N ASP A 173 -5.05 -8.72 -1.17
CA ASP A 173 -6.50 -8.62 -1.01
C ASP A 173 -6.90 -8.03 0.35
N MET A 174 -6.16 -8.34 1.41
CA MET A 174 -6.35 -7.72 2.73
C MET A 174 -6.05 -6.22 2.68
N ALA A 175 -4.93 -5.83 2.07
CA ALA A 175 -4.52 -4.43 1.97
C ALA A 175 -5.47 -3.62 1.08
N MET A 176 -5.75 -4.06 -0.13
CA MET A 176 -6.52 -3.27 -1.10
C MET A 176 -7.96 -3.00 -0.66
N ARG A 177 -8.58 -3.92 0.05
CA ARG A 177 -9.96 -3.73 0.55
C ARG A 177 -10.07 -2.81 1.76
N SER A 178 -8.96 -2.53 2.42
CA SER A 178 -8.87 -1.58 3.53
C SER A 178 -8.27 -0.23 3.11
N CYS A 179 -8.11 0.01 1.81
CA CYS A 179 -7.40 1.18 1.28
C CYS A 179 -5.94 1.30 1.78
N GLY A 180 -5.34 0.20 2.21
CA GLY A 180 -3.91 0.07 2.49
C GLY A 180 -3.12 -0.40 1.27
N THR A 181 -1.86 -0.72 1.44
CA THR A 181 -0.96 -1.15 0.38
C THR A 181 -0.30 -2.47 0.73
N TYR A 182 -0.26 -3.40 -0.22
CA TYR A 182 0.61 -4.55 -0.14
C TYR A 182 1.97 -4.21 -0.75
N THR A 183 3.02 -4.49 -0.01
CA THR A 183 4.41 -4.31 -0.47
C THR A 183 5.16 -5.63 -0.37
N TYR A 184 5.98 -5.92 -1.36
CA TYR A 184 6.88 -7.06 -1.36
C TYR A 184 8.31 -6.59 -1.14
N ALA A 185 8.98 -7.13 -0.12
CA ALA A 185 10.40 -6.94 0.12
C ALA A 185 11.14 -8.23 -0.19
N ASP A 186 11.92 -8.26 -1.27
CA ASP A 186 12.77 -9.38 -1.64
C ASP A 186 14.12 -9.37 -0.90
N LYS A 187 14.44 -8.24 -0.28
CA LYS A 187 15.68 -8.01 0.48
C LYS A 187 15.40 -7.19 1.73
N ASP A 188 16.18 -7.46 2.76
CA ASP A 188 16.10 -6.81 4.07
C ASP A 188 16.35 -5.30 3.99
N GLU A 189 17.22 -4.87 3.07
CA GLU A 189 17.60 -3.47 2.89
C GLU A 189 16.43 -2.58 2.43
N LEU A 190 15.34 -3.17 1.95
CA LEU A 190 14.13 -2.42 1.56
C LEU A 190 13.23 -2.06 2.74
N LEU A 191 13.33 -2.79 3.86
CA LEU A 191 12.46 -2.60 5.02
C LEU A 191 12.45 -1.16 5.55
N PRO A 192 13.59 -0.47 5.74
CA PRO A 192 13.59 0.91 6.23
C PRO A 192 12.85 1.88 5.32
N ALA A 193 13.00 1.72 4.00
CA ALA A 193 12.32 2.56 3.03
C ALA A 193 10.80 2.33 3.04
N ILE A 194 10.36 1.06 3.12
CA ILE A 194 8.94 0.68 3.17
C ILE A 194 8.28 1.24 4.44
N ILE A 195 8.90 1.02 5.59
CA ILE A 195 8.37 1.52 6.87
C ILE A 195 8.44 3.06 6.91
N GLY A 196 9.49 3.66 6.36
CA GLY A 196 9.61 5.10 6.20
C GLY A 196 8.49 5.72 5.36
N ASP A 197 8.06 5.04 4.28
CA ASP A 197 6.90 5.46 3.48
C ASP A 197 5.60 5.47 4.32
N ILE A 198 5.37 4.40 5.08
CA ILE A 198 4.19 4.26 5.93
C ILE A 198 4.18 5.33 7.03
N VAL A 199 5.28 5.49 7.75
CA VAL A 199 5.42 6.49 8.83
C VAL A 199 5.27 7.91 8.28
N GLY A 200 5.98 8.25 7.20
CA GLY A 200 5.89 9.55 6.55
C GLY A 200 4.47 9.84 6.02
N GLY A 201 3.78 8.81 5.51
CA GLY A 201 2.38 8.91 5.09
C GLY A 201 1.44 9.22 6.26
N LEU A 202 1.60 8.53 7.39
CA LEU A 202 0.82 8.78 8.60
C LEU A 202 1.10 10.19 9.14
N GLN A 203 2.37 10.61 9.17
CA GLN A 203 2.77 11.92 9.62
C GLN A 203 2.24 13.07 8.76
N SER A 204 1.95 12.83 7.49
CA SER A 204 1.39 13.81 6.55
C SER A 204 -0.10 13.63 6.28
N THR A 205 -0.79 12.82 7.08
CA THR A 205 -2.24 12.62 6.95
C THR A 205 -3.01 13.90 7.25
N VAL A 206 -3.89 14.29 6.31
CA VAL A 206 -4.75 15.49 6.43
C VAL A 206 -6.24 15.18 6.37
N GLY A 207 -6.60 13.95 6.06
CA GLY A 207 -7.98 13.47 6.05
C GLY A 207 -8.05 11.95 5.94
N LYS A 208 -9.21 11.40 6.28
CA LYS A 208 -9.47 9.94 6.25
C LYS A 208 -10.79 9.66 5.55
N GLN A 209 -10.98 8.41 5.16
CA GLN A 209 -12.22 7.93 4.53
C GLN A 209 -12.61 8.75 3.31
N GLY A 210 -11.64 9.10 2.46
CA GLY A 210 -11.91 9.80 1.20
C GLY A 210 -12.79 8.94 0.28
N LYS A 211 -13.87 9.52 -0.25
CA LYS A 211 -14.85 8.85 -1.14
C LYS A 211 -15.18 9.73 -2.32
N LEU A 212 -15.03 9.18 -3.53
CA LEU A 212 -15.50 9.81 -4.75
C LEU A 212 -16.79 9.14 -5.21
N THR A 213 -17.85 9.92 -5.44
CA THR A 213 -19.11 9.41 -6.01
C THR A 213 -18.88 8.93 -7.45
N ILE A 214 -19.36 7.72 -7.76
CA ILE A 214 -19.42 7.20 -9.14
C ILE A 214 -20.80 7.54 -9.70
N PRO A 215 -20.89 8.45 -10.69
CA PRO A 215 -22.17 8.84 -11.24
C PRO A 215 -22.83 7.71 -12.03
N GLU A 216 -24.15 7.74 -12.14
CA GLU A 216 -24.91 6.81 -12.96
C GLU A 216 -24.43 6.82 -14.42
N GLY A 217 -24.31 5.66 -15.02
CA GLY A 217 -23.78 5.49 -16.38
C GLY A 217 -22.25 5.54 -16.50
N TRP A 218 -21.53 5.77 -15.40
CA TRP A 218 -20.06 5.75 -15.34
C TRP A 218 -19.52 4.52 -14.62
N THR A 219 -18.38 4.02 -15.07
CA THR A 219 -17.68 2.86 -14.49
C THR A 219 -16.33 3.29 -13.95
N CYS A 220 -16.02 2.95 -12.72
CA CYS A 220 -14.70 3.17 -12.13
C CYS A 220 -13.66 2.19 -12.71
N LYS A 221 -12.50 2.70 -13.11
CA LYS A 221 -11.40 1.90 -13.67
C LYS A 221 -10.38 1.44 -12.63
N GLU A 222 -10.44 2.02 -11.44
CA GLU A 222 -9.54 1.65 -10.35
C GLU A 222 -9.76 0.21 -9.87
N ILE A 223 -8.72 -0.41 -9.34
CA ILE A 223 -8.76 -1.77 -8.76
C ILE A 223 -8.98 -1.77 -7.24
N GLY A 224 -9.25 -0.61 -6.64
CA GLY A 224 -9.47 -0.46 -5.20
C GLY A 224 -10.90 -0.78 -4.75
N LEU A 225 -11.24 -0.35 -3.54
CA LEU A 225 -12.54 -0.61 -2.91
C LEU A 225 -13.65 0.27 -3.51
N ILE A 226 -14.62 -0.37 -4.14
CA ILE A 226 -15.86 0.25 -4.61
C ILE A 226 -17.01 -0.29 -3.78
N GLU A 227 -17.75 0.59 -3.13
CA GLU A 227 -18.86 0.24 -2.25
C GLU A 227 -19.93 1.35 -2.28
N ASP A 228 -21.20 0.96 -2.32
CA ASP A 228 -22.37 1.87 -2.28
C ASP A 228 -22.32 3.02 -3.31
N GLY A 229 -21.78 2.79 -4.50
CA GLY A 229 -21.66 3.81 -5.54
C GLY A 229 -20.50 4.79 -5.32
N TYR A 230 -19.58 4.50 -4.43
CA TYR A 230 -18.37 5.30 -4.16
C TYR A 230 -17.11 4.50 -4.43
N TYR A 231 -16.08 5.17 -4.95
CA TYR A 231 -14.72 4.70 -4.89
C TYR A 231 -14.04 5.23 -3.63
N ASN A 232 -13.52 4.34 -2.80
CA ASN A 232 -12.82 4.68 -1.56
C ASN A 232 -11.36 4.97 -1.84
N THR A 233 -10.93 6.23 -1.64
CA THR A 233 -9.52 6.63 -1.77
C THR A 233 -8.73 6.45 -0.47
N GLY A 234 -9.42 6.16 0.63
CA GLY A 234 -8.81 5.95 1.96
C GLY A 234 -8.28 7.25 2.58
N THR A 235 -7.05 7.21 3.08
CA THR A 235 -6.39 8.34 3.77
C THR A 235 -5.91 9.38 2.76
N LEU A 236 -6.05 10.66 3.09
CA LEU A 236 -5.54 11.79 2.31
C LEU A 236 -4.20 12.23 2.89
N ILE A 237 -3.16 12.20 2.06
CA ILE A 237 -1.79 12.57 2.41
C ILE A 237 -1.49 13.93 1.82
N ALA A 238 -0.93 14.85 2.62
CA ALA A 238 -0.60 16.20 2.21
C ALA A 238 0.29 16.21 0.97
N ASP A 239 0.00 17.12 0.03
CA ASP A 239 0.77 17.37 -1.19
C ASP A 239 0.97 16.14 -2.10
N LYS A 240 0.19 15.08 -1.85
CA LYS A 240 0.17 13.87 -2.66
C LYS A 240 -1.12 13.78 -3.47
N PRO A 241 -1.04 13.90 -4.79
CA PRO A 241 -2.22 13.75 -5.63
C PRO A 241 -2.72 12.31 -5.61
N GLN A 242 -4.04 12.15 -5.49
CA GLN A 242 -4.74 10.89 -5.74
C GLN A 242 -5.60 11.04 -6.99
N TRP A 243 -5.61 10.03 -7.83
CA TRP A 243 -6.34 10.04 -9.08
C TRP A 243 -7.42 8.96 -9.06
N VAL A 244 -8.58 9.28 -9.63
CA VAL A 244 -9.64 8.30 -9.86
C VAL A 244 -10.10 8.42 -11.30
N VAL A 245 -10.05 7.29 -12.02
CA VAL A 245 -10.42 7.22 -13.43
C VAL A 245 -11.80 6.59 -13.58
N LEU A 246 -12.69 7.29 -14.26
CA LEU A 246 -14.01 6.81 -14.64
C LEU A 246 -14.10 6.71 -16.15
N SER A 247 -14.97 5.84 -16.66
CA SER A 247 -15.27 5.73 -18.09
C SER A 247 -16.76 5.58 -18.37
N ALA A 248 -17.19 6.09 -19.52
CA ALA A 248 -18.55 5.94 -20.05
C ALA A 248 -18.51 5.88 -21.58
N PRO A 249 -19.60 5.48 -22.27
CA PRO A 249 -19.69 5.58 -23.73
C PRO A 249 -19.44 7.02 -24.24
N ALA A 250 -18.83 7.13 -25.41
CA ALA A 250 -18.59 8.43 -26.04
C ALA A 250 -19.90 9.24 -26.20
N GLY A 251 -19.80 10.53 -25.94
CA GLY A 251 -20.98 11.43 -25.96
C GLY A 251 -21.75 11.48 -24.63
N THR A 252 -21.40 10.68 -23.63
CA THR A 252 -21.95 10.80 -22.27
C THR A 252 -21.57 12.16 -21.68
N ALA A 253 -22.54 12.89 -21.12
CA ALA A 253 -22.30 14.19 -20.50
C ALA A 253 -21.34 14.04 -19.29
N ILE A 254 -20.36 14.94 -19.20
CA ILE A 254 -19.42 14.97 -18.07
C ILE A 254 -20.19 15.40 -16.82
N PRO A 255 -20.24 14.54 -15.77
CA PRO A 255 -21.01 14.82 -14.58
C PRO A 255 -20.27 15.77 -13.63
N SER A 256 -21.00 16.36 -12.70
CA SER A 256 -20.39 16.92 -11.49
C SER A 256 -19.93 15.79 -10.59
N LEU A 257 -18.65 15.78 -10.21
CA LEU A 257 -18.11 14.81 -9.28
C LEU A 257 -18.10 15.37 -7.86
N THR A 258 -18.52 14.55 -6.91
CA THR A 258 -18.49 14.89 -5.48
C THR A 258 -17.48 14.03 -4.76
N PHE A 259 -16.66 14.68 -3.96
CA PHE A 259 -15.65 14.03 -3.11
C PHE A 259 -15.90 14.39 -1.66
N THR A 260 -15.91 13.40 -0.77
CA THR A 260 -16.12 13.57 0.67
C THR A 260 -14.96 12.95 1.46
N TRP A 261 -14.67 13.49 2.64
CA TRP A 261 -13.66 12.94 3.56
C TRP A 261 -13.91 13.41 4.99
N LEU A 262 -13.25 12.79 5.95
CA LEU A 262 -13.24 13.21 7.36
C LEU A 262 -11.92 13.92 7.71
N ASP A 263 -12.02 15.06 8.38
CA ASP A 263 -10.93 15.71 9.07
C ASP A 263 -11.13 15.54 10.59
N GLY A 264 -10.42 14.59 11.21
CA GLY A 264 -10.80 14.07 12.51
C GLY A 264 -12.20 13.44 12.44
N HIS A 265 -13.18 14.03 13.13
CA HIS A 265 -14.59 13.63 13.07
C HIS A 265 -15.47 14.56 12.22
N VAL A 266 -14.89 15.61 11.62
CA VAL A 266 -15.64 16.61 10.86
C VAL A 266 -15.74 16.15 9.41
N PRO A 267 -16.97 15.99 8.87
CA PRO A 267 -17.16 15.65 7.46
C PRO A 267 -16.93 16.87 6.58
N HIS A 268 -16.24 16.67 5.49
CA HIS A 268 -16.01 17.65 4.43
C HIS A 268 -16.52 17.13 3.11
N MET A 269 -16.97 18.04 2.26
CA MET A 269 -17.44 17.73 0.91
C MET A 269 -16.97 18.82 -0.06
N ILE A 270 -16.57 18.40 -1.25
CA ILE A 270 -16.26 19.29 -2.37
C ILE A 270 -16.88 18.72 -3.64
N SER A 271 -17.50 19.60 -4.42
CA SER A 271 -18.01 19.26 -5.76
C SER A 271 -17.29 20.09 -6.81
N TYR A 272 -17.08 19.52 -7.99
CA TYR A 272 -16.38 20.17 -9.07
C TYR A 272 -17.01 19.91 -10.44
N THR A 273 -17.02 20.94 -11.30
CA THR A 273 -17.66 20.90 -12.62
C THR A 273 -16.78 21.38 -13.77
N THR A 274 -15.58 21.95 -13.50
CA THR A 274 -14.73 22.57 -14.54
C THR A 274 -13.45 21.77 -14.78
N SER A 275 -13.05 21.64 -16.07
CA SER A 275 -11.84 20.88 -16.45
C SER A 275 -10.58 21.70 -16.22
N VAL A 276 -9.58 21.13 -15.53
CA VAL A 276 -8.22 21.70 -15.32
C VAL A 276 -7.13 20.66 -15.60
N VAL A 277 -7.50 19.38 -15.80
CA VAL A 277 -6.58 18.27 -16.06
C VAL A 277 -6.48 18.07 -17.58
N SER A 278 -5.27 17.92 -18.10
CA SER A 278 -5.04 17.73 -19.54
C SER A 278 -5.51 16.37 -20.04
N ALA A 279 -5.89 16.27 -21.31
CA ALA A 279 -6.20 14.99 -21.95
C ALA A 279 -5.03 13.97 -21.85
N MET A 280 -3.78 14.48 -21.89
CA MET A 280 -2.58 13.69 -21.72
C MET A 280 -2.51 13.06 -20.32
N ASP A 281 -2.82 13.83 -19.26
CA ASP A 281 -2.84 13.31 -17.89
C ASP A 281 -3.96 12.27 -17.71
N VAL A 282 -5.15 12.52 -18.31
CA VAL A 282 -6.26 11.55 -18.26
C VAL A 282 -5.84 10.23 -18.91
N ALA A 283 -5.22 10.29 -20.08
CA ALA A 283 -4.73 9.10 -20.78
C ALA A 283 -3.66 8.37 -19.97
N ALA A 284 -2.70 9.10 -19.38
CA ALA A 284 -1.67 8.51 -18.53
C ALA A 284 -2.26 7.80 -17.29
N GLN A 285 -3.32 8.37 -16.67
CA GLN A 285 -3.97 7.72 -15.54
C GLN A 285 -4.85 6.53 -15.96
N ARG A 286 -5.48 6.57 -17.13
CA ARG A 286 -6.11 5.39 -17.74
C ARG A 286 -5.08 4.27 -17.91
N ASP A 287 -3.92 4.57 -18.48
CA ASP A 287 -2.84 3.61 -18.72
C ASP A 287 -2.34 3.00 -17.41
N ARG A 288 -2.22 3.79 -16.34
CA ARG A 288 -1.93 3.29 -14.99
C ARG A 288 -2.95 2.23 -14.53
N CYS A 289 -4.24 2.51 -14.70
CA CYS A 289 -5.29 1.56 -14.31
C CYS A 289 -5.23 0.27 -15.14
N THR A 290 -4.92 0.38 -16.43
CA THR A 290 -4.77 -0.77 -17.34
C THR A 290 -3.59 -1.64 -16.90
N VAL A 291 -2.43 -1.05 -16.61
CA VAL A 291 -1.26 -1.78 -16.11
C VAL A 291 -1.52 -2.41 -14.74
N ALA A 292 -2.17 -1.69 -13.82
CA ALA A 292 -2.52 -2.24 -12.52
C ALA A 292 -3.39 -3.50 -12.62
N LYS A 293 -4.38 -3.50 -13.51
CA LYS A 293 -5.23 -4.68 -13.79
C LYS A 293 -4.43 -5.82 -14.40
N ALA A 294 -3.60 -5.51 -15.40
CA ALA A 294 -2.74 -6.51 -16.04
C ALA A 294 -1.79 -7.18 -15.04
N PHE A 295 -1.26 -6.44 -14.08
CA PHE A 295 -0.42 -7.01 -13.02
C PHE A 295 -1.19 -7.94 -12.08
N VAL A 296 -2.46 -7.62 -11.76
CA VAL A 296 -3.33 -8.56 -11.02
C VAL A 296 -3.52 -9.83 -11.82
N GLU A 297 -3.96 -9.73 -13.07
CA GLU A 297 -4.24 -10.88 -13.94
C GLU A 297 -2.99 -11.75 -14.18
N ALA A 298 -1.84 -11.11 -14.40
CA ALA A 298 -0.58 -11.82 -14.60
C ALA A 298 -0.11 -12.51 -13.31
N SER A 299 -0.24 -11.87 -12.15
CA SER A 299 0.05 -12.46 -10.84
C SER A 299 -0.81 -13.70 -10.60
N ASP A 300 -2.12 -13.59 -10.84
CA ASP A 300 -3.07 -14.69 -10.70
C ASP A 300 -2.73 -15.87 -11.63
N ALA A 301 -2.33 -15.58 -12.87
CA ALA A 301 -1.90 -16.58 -13.84
C ALA A 301 -0.61 -17.30 -13.40
N VAL A 302 0.37 -16.57 -12.84
CA VAL A 302 1.62 -17.16 -12.31
C VAL A 302 1.32 -18.13 -11.16
N GLU A 303 0.42 -17.78 -10.24
CA GLU A 303 0.04 -18.66 -9.13
C GLU A 303 -0.66 -19.93 -9.62
N GLN A 304 -1.46 -19.82 -10.67
CA GLN A 304 -2.07 -20.95 -11.35
C GLN A 304 -1.07 -21.74 -12.22
N ARG A 305 0.23 -21.43 -12.14
CA ARG A 305 1.32 -22.02 -12.94
C ARG A 305 1.16 -21.82 -14.45
N ASN A 306 0.43 -20.81 -14.87
CA ASN A 306 0.18 -20.49 -16.27
C ASN A 306 1.05 -19.29 -16.74
N ILE A 307 2.36 -19.51 -16.79
CA ILE A 307 3.35 -18.49 -17.18
C ILE A 307 3.09 -17.95 -18.60
N ARG A 308 2.52 -18.79 -19.49
CA ARG A 308 2.19 -18.38 -20.86
C ARG A 308 1.11 -17.28 -20.85
N VAL A 309 0.06 -17.44 -20.05
CA VAL A 309 -1.02 -16.44 -19.91
C VAL A 309 -0.47 -15.17 -19.30
N ALA A 310 0.31 -15.27 -18.21
CA ALA A 310 0.94 -14.10 -17.59
C ALA A 310 1.75 -13.28 -18.60
N ARG A 311 2.55 -13.94 -19.43
CA ARG A 311 3.32 -13.28 -20.49
C ARG A 311 2.44 -12.62 -21.54
N MET A 312 1.39 -13.30 -21.99
CA MET A 312 0.43 -12.75 -22.94
C MET A 312 -0.22 -11.47 -22.41
N VAL A 313 -0.73 -11.49 -21.19
CA VAL A 313 -1.35 -10.33 -20.54
C VAL A 313 -0.40 -9.12 -20.50
N LEU A 314 0.87 -9.34 -20.12
CA LEU A 314 1.87 -8.26 -20.11
C LEU A 314 2.24 -7.75 -21.51
N GLN A 315 2.29 -8.61 -22.51
CA GLN A 315 2.54 -8.20 -23.89
C GLN A 315 1.36 -7.42 -24.47
N ASP A 316 0.14 -7.86 -24.20
CA ASP A 316 -1.08 -7.21 -24.67
C ASP A 316 -1.23 -5.80 -24.07
N VAL A 317 -0.99 -5.64 -22.77
CA VAL A 317 -1.02 -4.31 -22.15
C VAL A 317 0.07 -3.40 -22.70
N LYS A 318 1.26 -3.92 -22.98
CA LYS A 318 2.34 -3.15 -23.62
C LYS A 318 1.92 -2.65 -25.00
N ALA A 319 1.30 -3.51 -25.81
CA ALA A 319 0.78 -3.14 -27.13
C ALA A 319 -0.40 -2.14 -27.05
N GLU A 320 -1.18 -2.15 -25.96
CA GLU A 320 -2.21 -1.13 -25.70
C GLU A 320 -1.57 0.22 -25.39
N LEU A 321 -0.56 0.26 -24.53
CA LEU A 321 0.19 1.48 -24.22
C LEU A 321 0.82 2.14 -25.46
N ASP A 322 1.28 1.35 -26.44
CA ASP A 322 1.86 1.86 -27.70
C ASP A 322 0.87 2.73 -28.50
N LYS A 323 -0.43 2.51 -28.31
CA LYS A 323 -1.52 3.27 -28.95
C LYS A 323 -1.92 4.50 -28.16
N SER A 324 -1.45 4.64 -26.90
CA SER A 324 -1.81 5.76 -26.04
C SER A 324 -1.25 7.08 -26.55
N ILE A 325 -2.05 8.15 -26.42
CA ILE A 325 -1.55 9.52 -26.64
C ILE A 325 -0.51 9.92 -25.60
N ALA A 326 -0.51 9.28 -24.42
CA ALA A 326 0.42 9.54 -23.31
C ALA A 326 1.67 8.67 -23.34
N LYS A 327 1.90 7.83 -24.36
CA LYS A 327 3.01 6.85 -24.42
C LYS A 327 4.41 7.41 -24.16
N ASN A 328 4.63 8.69 -24.47
CA ASN A 328 5.90 9.39 -24.24
C ASN A 328 5.93 10.20 -22.93
N ALA A 329 4.85 10.21 -22.16
CA ALA A 329 4.85 10.87 -20.86
C ALA A 329 5.78 10.11 -19.90
N THR A 330 6.57 10.84 -19.10
CA THR A 330 7.58 10.26 -18.19
C THR A 330 6.98 9.15 -17.32
N PHE A 331 5.78 9.35 -16.80
CA PHE A 331 5.09 8.35 -15.98
C PHE A 331 4.75 7.08 -16.77
N VAL A 332 4.27 7.20 -18.01
CA VAL A 332 3.94 6.04 -18.87
C VAL A 332 5.20 5.29 -19.28
N VAL A 333 6.31 6.00 -19.55
CA VAL A 333 7.64 5.37 -19.79
C VAL A 333 8.07 4.51 -18.60
N GLN A 334 7.80 4.95 -17.36
CA GLN A 334 8.06 4.13 -16.17
C GLN A 334 7.18 2.88 -16.11
N LEU A 335 5.92 2.95 -16.56
CA LEU A 335 5.05 1.77 -16.67
C LEU A 335 5.61 0.74 -17.66
N TYR A 336 6.13 1.19 -18.81
CA TYR A 336 6.82 0.30 -19.76
C TYR A 336 8.01 -0.41 -19.10
N ALA A 337 8.86 0.34 -18.38
CA ALA A 337 10.02 -0.24 -17.72
C ALA A 337 9.63 -1.34 -16.72
N GLN A 338 8.54 -1.13 -15.98
CA GLN A 338 8.01 -2.15 -15.07
C GLN A 338 7.49 -3.39 -15.79
N ILE A 339 6.73 -3.21 -16.88
CA ILE A 339 6.24 -4.34 -17.68
C ILE A 339 7.43 -5.15 -18.24
N ASP A 340 8.45 -4.47 -18.79
CA ASP A 340 9.62 -5.12 -19.37
C ASP A 340 10.39 -5.90 -18.31
N GLN A 341 10.56 -5.33 -17.11
CA GLN A 341 11.17 -6.05 -16.00
C GLN A 341 10.37 -7.30 -15.62
N MET A 342 9.05 -7.22 -15.51
CA MET A 342 8.23 -8.40 -15.19
C MET A 342 8.31 -9.46 -16.28
N LEU A 343 8.38 -9.08 -17.57
CA LEU A 343 8.58 -9.99 -18.69
C LEU A 343 9.93 -10.70 -18.63
N GLU A 344 11.00 -10.01 -18.21
CA GLU A 344 12.32 -10.62 -18.01
C GLU A 344 12.33 -11.58 -16.81
N GLU A 345 11.73 -11.16 -15.71
CA GLU A 345 11.66 -11.96 -14.49
C GLU A 345 10.86 -13.25 -14.67
N LEU A 346 9.81 -13.26 -15.50
CA LEU A 346 9.09 -14.47 -15.90
C LEU A 346 9.98 -15.53 -16.55
N GLN A 347 11.20 -15.18 -16.96
CA GLN A 347 12.16 -16.10 -17.56
C GLN A 347 13.23 -16.59 -16.57
N ARG A 348 13.52 -15.83 -15.51
CA ARG A 348 14.72 -16.03 -14.68
C ARG A 348 14.40 -16.26 -13.19
N ALA A 349 13.33 -15.67 -12.68
CA ALA A 349 13.00 -15.72 -11.26
C ALA A 349 12.04 -16.86 -10.91
N THR A 350 11.93 -17.17 -9.62
CA THR A 350 10.93 -18.14 -9.15
C THR A 350 9.52 -17.59 -9.36
N PRO A 351 8.53 -18.45 -9.70
CA PRO A 351 7.15 -18.02 -9.89
C PRO A 351 6.59 -17.23 -8.70
N ALA A 352 6.89 -17.66 -7.47
CA ALA A 352 6.43 -16.98 -6.26
C ALA A 352 6.97 -15.54 -6.14
N ALA A 353 8.26 -15.31 -6.39
CA ALA A 353 8.85 -13.96 -6.36
C ALA A 353 8.24 -13.06 -7.44
N VAL A 354 8.03 -13.57 -8.65
CA VAL A 354 7.42 -12.81 -9.75
C VAL A 354 5.97 -12.46 -9.44
N SER A 355 5.18 -13.43 -8.95
CA SER A 355 3.80 -13.20 -8.52
C SER A 355 3.73 -12.12 -7.44
N SER A 356 4.59 -12.20 -6.42
CA SER A 356 4.64 -11.22 -5.32
C SER A 356 4.98 -9.81 -5.79
N ARG A 357 5.93 -9.66 -6.74
CA ARG A 357 6.26 -8.34 -7.32
C ARG A 357 5.13 -7.78 -8.17
N MET A 358 4.48 -8.60 -9.00
CA MET A 358 3.31 -8.16 -9.77
C MET A 358 2.16 -7.75 -8.85
N ALA A 359 1.88 -8.53 -7.81
CA ALA A 359 0.85 -8.20 -6.83
C ALA A 359 1.15 -6.89 -6.08
N SER A 360 2.42 -6.67 -5.69
CA SER A 360 2.88 -5.41 -5.09
C SER A 360 2.76 -4.25 -6.05
N GLY A 361 3.22 -4.40 -7.29
CA GLY A 361 3.09 -3.39 -8.35
C GLY A 361 1.63 -2.99 -8.59
N ALA A 362 0.73 -3.98 -8.68
CA ALA A 362 -0.71 -3.75 -8.81
C ALA A 362 -1.26 -2.93 -7.63
N ALA A 363 -0.90 -3.28 -6.39
CA ALA A 363 -1.36 -2.58 -5.19
C ALA A 363 -0.85 -1.14 -5.14
N VAL A 364 0.43 -0.91 -5.47
CA VAL A 364 1.03 0.43 -5.52
C VAL A 364 0.37 1.29 -6.60
N LEU A 365 0.20 0.76 -7.81
CA LEU A 365 -0.44 1.47 -8.91
C LEU A 365 -1.93 1.74 -8.63
N GLY A 366 -2.66 0.76 -8.07
CA GLY A 366 -4.08 0.88 -7.75
C GLY A 366 -4.35 1.89 -6.65
N ASN A 367 -3.71 1.74 -5.52
CA ASN A 367 -3.91 2.64 -4.38
C ASN A 367 -3.03 3.91 -4.44
N GLN A 368 -2.14 4.00 -5.43
CA GLN A 368 -1.21 5.13 -5.61
C GLN A 368 -0.41 5.42 -4.34
N ARG A 369 0.03 4.37 -3.66
CA ARG A 369 0.76 4.41 -2.39
C ARG A 369 1.83 3.34 -2.36
N GLY A 370 2.84 3.56 -1.52
CA GLY A 370 3.92 2.63 -1.33
C GLY A 370 5.07 2.84 -2.32
N ILE A 371 6.08 2.00 -2.17
CA ILE A 371 7.31 2.05 -2.97
C ILE A 371 7.13 1.11 -4.17
N MET A 372 7.40 1.65 -5.35
CA MET A 372 7.44 0.83 -6.57
C MET A 372 8.70 -0.01 -6.59
N SER A 373 8.53 -1.33 -6.69
CA SER A 373 9.64 -2.24 -6.96
C SER A 373 9.78 -2.41 -8.47
N GLY A 374 10.98 -2.20 -9.00
CA GLY A 374 11.27 -2.40 -10.41
C GLY A 374 11.74 -1.16 -11.16
N GLY A 375 11.75 -1.22 -12.48
CA GLY A 375 12.39 -0.24 -13.38
C GLY A 375 11.83 1.19 -13.41
N GLY A 376 10.97 1.60 -12.48
CA GLY A 376 10.44 2.95 -12.34
C GLY A 376 11.08 3.73 -11.18
N ASP A 377 10.65 4.99 -11.00
CA ASP A 377 10.98 5.74 -9.79
C ASP A 377 10.27 5.10 -8.59
N PRO A 378 11.00 4.50 -7.64
CA PRO A 378 10.39 3.82 -6.48
C PRO A 378 9.54 4.76 -5.61
N ARG A 379 9.73 6.09 -5.76
CA ARG A 379 9.05 7.14 -4.99
C ARG A 379 7.95 7.85 -5.76
N ALA A 380 7.55 7.34 -6.92
CA ALA A 380 6.55 7.99 -7.79
C ALA A 380 5.22 8.33 -7.10
N PHE A 381 4.86 7.57 -6.05
CA PHE A 381 3.65 7.77 -5.25
C PHE A 381 3.91 8.21 -3.82
N SER A 382 5.09 8.73 -3.51
CA SER A 382 5.44 9.25 -2.17
C SER A 382 5.30 10.77 -2.12
N SER A 383 4.82 11.28 -0.98
CA SER A 383 4.82 12.72 -0.69
C SER A 383 6.24 13.19 -0.34
N PRO A 384 6.52 14.51 -0.38
CA PRO A 384 7.83 15.04 0.02
C PRO A 384 8.28 14.56 1.41
N LEU A 385 7.37 14.51 2.39
CA LEU A 385 7.68 14.03 3.74
C LEU A 385 7.95 12.53 3.77
N GLN A 386 7.21 11.74 2.98
CA GLN A 386 7.50 10.31 2.83
C GLN A 386 8.90 10.07 2.26
N ILE A 387 9.28 10.80 1.21
CA ILE A 387 10.62 10.72 0.60
C ILE A 387 11.71 11.09 1.61
N ASP A 388 11.53 12.15 2.38
CA ASP A 388 12.49 12.57 3.42
C ASP A 388 12.60 11.48 4.51
N THR A 389 11.48 10.95 4.99
CA THR A 389 11.46 9.90 6.02
C THR A 389 12.11 8.61 5.54
N GLN A 390 11.79 8.15 4.32
CA GLN A 390 12.43 7.00 3.69
C GLN A 390 13.95 7.18 3.60
N THR A 391 14.39 8.34 3.12
CA THR A 391 15.81 8.64 2.94
C THR A 391 16.55 8.61 4.26
N ARG A 392 16.01 9.25 5.31
CA ARG A 392 16.61 9.25 6.65
C ARG A 392 16.71 7.85 7.25
N MET A 393 15.64 7.06 7.16
CA MET A 393 15.63 5.70 7.69
C MET A 393 16.59 4.79 6.93
N THR A 394 16.62 4.85 5.60
CA THR A 394 17.53 4.03 4.79
C THR A 394 18.99 4.39 5.07
N THR A 395 19.34 5.68 5.11
CA THR A 395 20.72 6.12 5.40
C THR A 395 21.18 5.64 6.77
N ARG A 396 20.34 5.78 7.79
CA ARG A 396 20.68 5.34 9.15
C ARG A 396 20.81 3.83 9.24
N TYR A 397 19.92 3.08 8.60
CA TYR A 397 20.01 1.61 8.55
C TYR A 397 21.31 1.14 7.91
N THR A 398 21.72 1.74 6.77
CA THR A 398 22.98 1.40 6.11
C THR A 398 24.18 1.66 7.03
N GLN A 399 24.20 2.81 7.73
CA GLN A 399 25.26 3.11 8.71
C GLN A 399 25.31 2.08 9.85
N GLU A 400 24.17 1.71 10.43
CA GLU A 400 24.10 0.73 11.51
C GLU A 400 24.56 -0.68 11.06
N VAL A 401 24.29 -1.06 9.79
CA VAL A 401 24.77 -2.33 9.23
C VAL A 401 26.29 -2.30 9.02
N GLU A 402 26.82 -1.23 8.45
CA GLU A 402 28.28 -1.06 8.23
C GLU A 402 29.05 -1.06 9.56
N ASP A 403 28.54 -0.42 10.60
CA ASP A 403 29.16 -0.39 11.94
C ASP A 403 29.21 -1.79 12.58
N VAL A 404 28.21 -2.64 12.34
CA VAL A 404 28.17 -4.02 12.85
C VAL A 404 29.14 -4.93 12.09
N GLU A 405 29.34 -4.73 10.79
CA GLU A 405 30.27 -5.54 9.97
C GLU A 405 31.74 -5.19 10.24
N MET A 406 32.04 -4.01 10.83
CA MET A 406 33.39 -3.57 11.17
C MET A 406 33.86 -4.04 12.56
N VAL A 407 33.02 -4.65 13.37
CA VAL A 407 33.33 -5.18 14.73
C VAL A 407 33.50 -6.70 14.70
#